data_56a40aa3c056b6137a743e7c94c133d5
#
_entry.id   56a40aa3c056b6137a743e7c94c133d5
#
_cell.length_a   1.000
_cell.length_b   1.000
_cell.length_c   1.000
_cell.angle_alpha   90.00
_cell.angle_beta   90.00
_cell.angle_gamma   90.00
#
_symmetry.space_group_name_H-M   'P 1'
#
loop_
_entity.id
_entity.type
_entity.pdbx_description
1 polymer ?
#
loop_
_entity_poly.entity_id
_entity_poly.type
_entity_poly.pdbx_seq_one_letter_code
_entity_poly.pdbx_strand_id
1 'polypeptide(L)'
;ASDVYKRQLLLCSVDSAEEGKRPSGLVAGLSHIEDNADSLSFTSLTELVGELRRVIADESESPGVRAEAQALLDDLRNEEHHGRRLVPQADPATWWRQGVPRQADMAGEIELSASHIGELLTCPRRWFMTRRAGASSGSAFRASIGSLVHRICAENMDQWSLPKALAELEAAWPEIELSAEWQRSAELADAKAAVQRFDGWLQLRNRQLIGTEVRVDGTITVPSGTARVRGSIDRLERDAEGAYYVVDLKTGTSQSDEIKQSHRLQIGVYQAVVASGGVEAIGPTSVSGAELVHLRIGAGKGQANPKVDYQNGLVDVPWPDEAEAVDGCCNWIEASVDRALRIVRSGEYPAIANRGCGHCPARAGCPALVPMDPATAGSDRRRNVP
;
A
#
# COMPACT_ATOMS: atom_id res chain seq x y z
N ALA A 1 39.20 31.23 -17.22
CA ALA A 1 39.14 29.89 -16.53
C ALA A 1 38.69 29.95 -15.06
N SER A 2 38.07 31.05 -14.59
CA SER A 2 37.67 31.15 -13.15
C SER A 2 36.16 31.28 -12.91
N ASP A 3 35.31 31.18 -13.92
CA ASP A 3 33.86 31.42 -13.79
C ASP A 3 33.00 30.15 -13.76
N VAL A 4 33.59 28.95 -13.87
CA VAL A 4 32.86 27.70 -13.94
C VAL A 4 32.34 27.23 -12.54
N TYR A 5 32.83 27.78 -11.44
CA TYR A 5 32.49 27.33 -10.07
C TYR A 5 31.62 28.31 -9.29
N LYS A 6 31.03 29.32 -9.86
CA LYS A 6 30.28 30.34 -9.11
C LYS A 6 28.78 30.12 -9.04
N ARG A 7 28.25 29.00 -9.56
CA ARG A 7 26.83 28.63 -9.40
C ARG A 7 26.74 27.22 -8.86
N GLN A 8 26.70 27.10 -7.54
CA GLN A 8 26.27 25.88 -6.90
C GLN A 8 24.77 26.02 -6.61
N LEU A 9 23.98 25.10 -7.12
CA LEU A 9 22.57 24.92 -6.77
C LEU A 9 22.52 23.96 -5.57
N LEU A 10 22.21 24.46 -4.38
CA LEU A 10 21.93 23.65 -3.21
C LEU A 10 20.45 23.27 -3.26
N LEU A 11 20.15 22.01 -3.57
CA LEU A 11 18.81 21.45 -3.46
C LEU A 11 18.69 20.84 -2.07
N CYS A 12 17.93 21.48 -1.19
CA CYS A 12 17.53 20.94 0.11
C CYS A 12 16.07 20.58 0.06
N SER A 13 15.74 19.31 0.39
CA SER A 13 14.37 18.92 0.66
C SER A 13 13.91 19.53 1.99
N VAL A 14 12.89 20.36 1.97
CA VAL A 14 12.35 21.06 3.16
C VAL A 14 11.12 20.33 3.71
N ASP A 15 10.75 19.17 3.20
CA ASP A 15 9.49 18.58 3.66
C ASP A 15 9.63 17.12 4.08
N SER A 16 9.63 16.93 5.40
CA SER A 16 9.07 15.74 6.03
C SER A 16 8.24 16.19 7.23
N ALA A 17 7.00 16.54 6.98
CA ALA A 17 6.05 17.03 7.98
C ALA A 17 5.79 16.06 9.16
N GLU A 18 6.27 14.83 9.12
CA GLU A 18 6.08 13.84 10.18
C GLU A 18 7.25 13.67 11.15
N GLU A 19 8.45 14.17 10.85
CA GLU A 19 9.61 13.97 11.74
C GLU A 19 10.14 15.25 12.40
N GLY A 20 9.52 16.39 12.19
CA GLY A 20 9.93 17.64 12.85
C GLY A 20 11.37 18.08 12.53
N LYS A 21 11.94 17.65 11.41
CA LYS A 21 13.29 18.03 10.99
C LYS A 21 13.27 19.47 10.53
N ARG A 22 13.86 20.34 11.32
CA ARG A 22 14.10 21.72 10.93
C ARG A 22 15.30 21.81 9.99
N PRO A 23 15.27 22.73 9.01
CA PRO A 23 16.45 23.01 8.19
C PRO A 23 17.66 23.25 9.09
N SER A 24 18.84 22.75 8.67
CA SER A 24 20.06 22.98 9.44
C SER A 24 20.34 24.50 9.54
N GLY A 25 20.97 24.95 10.62
CA GLY A 25 21.33 26.34 10.80
C GLY A 25 22.19 26.93 9.67
N LEU A 26 22.86 26.07 8.87
CA LEU A 26 23.57 26.43 7.65
C LEU A 26 22.62 26.89 6.55
N VAL A 27 21.44 26.31 6.44
CA VAL A 27 20.42 26.70 5.44
C VAL A 27 19.68 27.95 5.90
N ALA A 28 19.44 28.12 7.19
CA ALA A 28 18.81 29.32 7.76
C ALA A 28 19.63 30.59 7.56
N GLY A 29 20.94 30.46 7.38
CA GLY A 29 21.83 31.58 7.03
C GLY A 29 21.81 32.03 5.56
N LEU A 30 21.15 31.26 4.69
CA LEU A 30 21.00 31.56 3.25
C LEU A 30 19.70 32.33 2.95
N SER A 31 19.35 33.29 3.76
CA SER A 31 18.09 34.01 3.86
C SER A 31 17.73 34.91 2.66
N HIS A 32 18.12 34.62 1.44
CA HIS A 32 17.75 35.31 0.21
C HIS A 32 17.26 34.39 -0.91
N ILE A 33 16.66 33.27 -0.56
CA ILE A 33 15.76 32.60 -1.52
C ILE A 33 14.38 33.16 -1.21
N GLU A 34 13.99 34.19 -1.97
CA GLU A 34 12.58 34.59 -2.04
C GLU A 34 11.80 33.36 -2.45
N ASP A 35 10.93 32.93 -1.54
CA ASP A 35 9.92 31.91 -1.82
C ASP A 35 8.94 32.52 -2.82
N ASN A 36 9.30 32.50 -4.10
CA ASN A 36 8.36 32.78 -5.17
C ASN A 36 7.45 31.54 -5.25
N ALA A 37 6.42 31.57 -4.41
CA ALA A 37 5.38 30.54 -4.36
C ALA A 37 4.67 30.31 -5.72
N ASP A 38 4.90 31.19 -6.68
CA ASP A 38 4.42 31.08 -8.06
C ASP A 38 5.45 30.52 -9.03
N SER A 39 6.68 30.20 -8.61
CA SER A 39 7.63 29.52 -9.48
C SER A 39 7.34 28.03 -9.46
N LEU A 40 6.89 27.49 -10.58
CA LEU A 40 6.78 26.05 -10.84
C LEU A 40 8.13 25.38 -10.54
N SER A 41 8.29 24.86 -9.33
CA SER A 41 9.49 24.15 -8.92
C SER A 41 9.33 22.68 -9.28
N PHE A 42 9.95 22.25 -10.38
CA PHE A 42 10.04 20.84 -10.74
C PHE A 42 11.22 20.22 -10.00
N THR A 43 10.97 19.12 -9.32
CA THR A 43 12.01 18.37 -8.62
C THR A 43 12.66 17.31 -9.51
N SER A 44 12.05 17.03 -10.67
CA SER A 44 12.57 16.06 -11.65
C SER A 44 12.17 16.40 -13.08
N LEU A 45 12.97 15.94 -14.07
CA LEU A 45 12.61 16.03 -15.49
C LEU A 45 11.31 15.30 -15.82
N THR A 46 10.98 14.26 -15.09
CA THR A 46 9.73 13.52 -15.25
C THR A 46 8.51 14.37 -14.84
N GLU A 47 8.62 15.13 -13.77
CA GLU A 47 7.58 16.08 -13.36
C GLU A 47 7.43 17.21 -14.36
N LEU A 48 8.53 17.78 -14.84
CA LEU A 48 8.50 18.81 -15.89
C LEU A 48 7.78 18.30 -17.14
N VAL A 49 8.14 17.11 -17.64
CA VAL A 49 7.48 16.50 -18.80
C VAL A 49 5.97 16.26 -18.51
N GLY A 50 5.64 15.82 -17.31
CA GLY A 50 4.24 15.61 -16.89
C GLY A 50 3.45 16.92 -16.92
N GLU A 51 4.02 18.00 -16.43
CA GLU A 51 3.38 19.31 -16.41
C GLU A 51 3.25 19.92 -17.80
N LEU A 52 4.28 19.85 -18.63
CA LEU A 52 4.18 20.30 -20.01
C LEU A 52 3.06 19.58 -20.76
N ARG A 53 2.93 18.28 -20.59
CA ARG A 53 1.84 17.49 -21.17
C ARG A 53 0.47 17.91 -20.64
N ARG A 54 0.37 18.23 -19.36
CA ARG A 54 -0.87 18.75 -18.76
C ARG A 54 -1.28 20.07 -19.38
N VAL A 55 -0.34 21.03 -19.49
CA VAL A 55 -0.56 22.33 -20.11
C VAL A 55 -0.98 22.20 -21.58
N ILE A 56 -0.33 21.33 -22.35
CA ILE A 56 -0.68 21.08 -23.77
C ILE A 56 -2.10 20.53 -23.90
N ALA A 57 -2.53 19.66 -22.97
CA ALA A 57 -3.84 19.02 -23.00
C ALA A 57 -4.96 19.89 -22.41
N ASP A 58 -4.64 20.95 -21.69
CA ASP A 58 -5.60 21.81 -21.03
C ASP A 58 -6.17 22.85 -22.02
N GLU A 59 -7.41 22.66 -22.41
CA GLU A 59 -8.11 23.57 -23.35
C GLU A 59 -8.39 24.95 -22.71
N SER A 60 -8.33 25.10 -21.41
CA SER A 60 -8.50 26.38 -20.72
C SER A 60 -7.27 27.26 -20.79
N GLU A 61 -6.10 26.68 -21.08
CA GLU A 61 -4.85 27.43 -21.28
C GLU A 61 -4.83 28.18 -22.60
N SER A 62 -4.15 29.34 -22.62
CA SER A 62 -4.05 30.13 -23.84
C SER A 62 -3.32 29.38 -24.94
N PRO A 63 -3.64 29.60 -26.23
CA PRO A 63 -2.96 28.95 -27.34
C PRO A 63 -1.43 29.22 -27.36
N GLY A 64 -0.99 30.40 -26.89
CA GLY A 64 0.42 30.75 -26.76
C GLY A 64 1.15 29.91 -25.75
N VAL A 65 0.59 29.77 -24.56
CA VAL A 65 1.15 28.93 -23.45
C VAL A 65 1.24 27.47 -23.90
N ARG A 66 0.20 26.95 -24.56
CA ARG A 66 0.22 25.57 -25.06
C ARG A 66 1.30 25.37 -26.15
N ALA A 67 1.48 26.35 -27.00
CA ALA A 67 2.53 26.30 -28.05
C ALA A 67 3.93 26.35 -27.45
N GLU A 68 4.18 27.19 -26.44
CA GLU A 68 5.44 27.24 -25.70
C GLU A 68 5.74 25.93 -24.97
N ALA A 69 4.73 25.36 -24.30
CA ALA A 69 4.87 24.06 -23.63
C ALA A 69 5.21 22.95 -24.65
N GLN A 70 4.59 22.96 -25.82
CA GLN A 70 4.89 22.01 -26.88
C GLN A 70 6.33 22.19 -27.38
N ALA A 71 6.77 23.41 -27.63
CA ALA A 71 8.14 23.70 -28.10
C ALA A 71 9.17 23.20 -27.06
N LEU A 72 8.97 23.47 -25.77
CA LEU A 72 9.87 23.00 -24.72
C LEU A 72 9.88 21.48 -24.62
N LEU A 73 8.73 20.81 -24.79
CA LEU A 73 8.67 19.37 -24.83
C LEU A 73 9.44 18.76 -26.00
N ASP A 74 9.35 19.40 -27.16
CA ASP A 74 10.09 18.99 -28.36
C ASP A 74 11.61 19.21 -28.19
N ASP A 75 12.03 20.29 -27.55
CA ASP A 75 13.43 20.52 -27.19
C ASP A 75 13.95 19.43 -26.26
N LEU A 76 13.23 19.13 -25.17
CA LEU A 76 13.58 18.05 -24.25
C LEU A 76 13.63 16.66 -24.91
N ARG A 77 12.78 16.44 -25.93
CA ARG A 77 12.78 15.20 -26.72
C ARG A 77 14.04 15.04 -27.55
N ASN A 78 14.59 16.14 -28.04
CA ASN A 78 15.74 16.15 -28.94
C ASN A 78 17.07 16.24 -28.18
N GLU A 79 17.05 16.44 -26.85
CA GLU A 79 18.27 16.51 -26.06
C GLU A 79 18.97 15.14 -25.99
N GLU A 80 20.21 15.11 -26.52
CA GLU A 80 21.04 13.91 -26.56
C GLU A 80 22.44 14.18 -25.99
N HIS A 81 22.96 13.18 -25.27
CA HIS A 81 24.35 13.17 -24.82
C HIS A 81 25.00 11.83 -25.15
N HIS A 82 26.10 11.88 -25.89
CA HIS A 82 26.79 10.66 -26.35
C HIS A 82 25.87 9.65 -27.09
N GLY A 83 24.95 10.13 -27.91
CA GLY A 83 23.99 9.29 -28.64
C GLY A 83 22.89 8.66 -27.80
N ARG A 84 22.71 9.10 -26.55
CA ARG A 84 21.62 8.68 -25.65
C ARG A 84 20.72 9.89 -25.39
N ARG A 85 19.40 9.70 -25.53
CA ARG A 85 18.43 10.71 -25.16
C ARG A 85 18.47 10.93 -23.65
N LEU A 86 18.58 12.19 -23.23
CA LEU A 86 18.60 12.55 -21.80
C LEU A 86 17.21 12.49 -21.19
N VAL A 87 16.17 12.76 -21.97
CA VAL A 87 14.78 12.81 -21.50
C VAL A 87 13.90 11.90 -22.37
N PRO A 88 14.07 10.58 -22.33
CA PRO A 88 13.30 9.66 -23.16
C PRO A 88 11.79 9.77 -22.92
N GLN A 89 11.36 10.13 -21.72
CA GLN A 89 9.96 10.35 -21.36
C GLN A 89 9.30 11.55 -22.06
N ALA A 90 10.08 12.43 -22.69
CA ALA A 90 9.55 13.52 -23.55
C ALA A 90 9.11 13.01 -24.92
N ASP A 91 9.58 11.83 -25.35
CA ASP A 91 9.18 11.26 -26.63
C ASP A 91 7.76 10.64 -26.55
N PRO A 92 6.80 11.14 -27.36
CA PRO A 92 5.46 10.57 -27.41
C PRO A 92 5.41 9.06 -27.67
N ALA A 93 6.38 8.53 -28.42
CA ALA A 93 6.45 7.09 -28.70
C ALA A 93 6.67 6.22 -27.43
N THR A 94 7.20 6.81 -26.36
CA THR A 94 7.40 6.15 -25.08
C THR A 94 6.21 6.32 -24.12
N TRP A 95 5.23 7.16 -24.49
CA TRP A 95 4.09 7.39 -23.61
C TRP A 95 3.17 6.19 -23.59
N TRP A 96 2.83 5.77 -22.39
CA TRP A 96 1.82 4.77 -22.19
C TRP A 96 0.46 5.29 -22.68
N ARG A 97 -0.12 4.60 -23.65
CA ARG A 97 -1.46 4.85 -24.20
C ARG A 97 -1.64 6.22 -24.88
N GLN A 98 -1.16 6.32 -26.09
CA GLN A 98 -1.76 7.19 -27.09
C GLN A 98 -2.96 6.46 -27.69
N GLY A 99 -4.12 6.57 -27.11
CA GLY A 99 -5.36 5.98 -27.62
C GLY A 99 -6.43 5.97 -26.57
N VAL A 100 -7.67 5.94 -27.02
CA VAL A 100 -8.84 5.67 -26.20
C VAL A 100 -8.52 4.50 -25.28
N PRO A 101 -8.78 4.61 -23.97
CA PRO A 101 -8.56 3.49 -23.06
C PRO A 101 -9.22 2.27 -23.68
N ARG A 102 -8.40 1.30 -24.12
CA ARG A 102 -8.94 0.03 -24.53
C ARG A 102 -9.55 -0.53 -23.28
N GLN A 103 -10.86 -0.55 -23.23
CA GLN A 103 -11.57 -1.35 -22.25
C GLN A 103 -11.01 -2.75 -22.44
N ALA A 104 -10.09 -3.14 -21.56
CA ALA A 104 -9.60 -4.49 -21.56
C ALA A 104 -10.85 -5.35 -21.40
N ASP A 105 -11.02 -6.32 -22.27
CA ASP A 105 -12.10 -7.29 -22.12
C ASP A 105 -11.86 -8.07 -20.83
N MET A 106 -12.37 -7.51 -19.72
CA MET A 106 -12.20 -8.03 -18.36
C MET A 106 -13.33 -9.02 -18.04
N ALA A 107 -13.91 -9.64 -19.08
CA ALA A 107 -15.01 -10.62 -18.93
C ALA A 107 -14.58 -11.89 -18.19
N GLY A 108 -13.27 -12.16 -18.09
CA GLY A 108 -12.70 -13.31 -17.41
C GLY A 108 -12.58 -13.17 -15.88
N GLU A 109 -11.94 -14.17 -15.31
CA GLU A 109 -11.51 -14.21 -13.92
C GLU A 109 -10.46 -13.12 -13.66
N ILE A 110 -10.61 -12.37 -12.57
CA ILE A 110 -9.68 -11.31 -12.18
C ILE A 110 -8.85 -11.78 -11.01
N GLU A 111 -7.53 -11.78 -11.18
CA GLU A 111 -6.60 -12.13 -10.11
C GLU A 111 -6.34 -10.95 -9.19
N LEU A 112 -6.62 -11.14 -7.90
CA LEU A 112 -6.41 -10.18 -6.83
C LEU A 112 -5.79 -10.87 -5.62
N SER A 113 -4.98 -10.15 -4.85
CA SER A 113 -4.64 -10.59 -3.49
C SER A 113 -5.62 -9.99 -2.47
N ALA A 114 -5.67 -10.55 -1.28
CA ALA A 114 -6.51 -10.01 -0.21
C ALA A 114 -6.19 -8.54 0.11
N SER A 115 -4.92 -8.15 0.08
CA SER A 115 -4.49 -6.75 0.27
C SER A 115 -4.90 -5.85 -0.88
N HIS A 116 -4.90 -6.34 -2.14
CA HIS A 116 -5.34 -5.55 -3.30
C HIS A 116 -6.80 -5.11 -3.19
N ILE A 117 -7.67 -5.96 -2.64
CA ILE A 117 -9.07 -5.63 -2.43
C ILE A 117 -9.20 -4.44 -1.48
N GLY A 118 -8.50 -4.46 -0.35
CA GLY A 118 -8.47 -3.34 0.60
C GLY A 118 -7.89 -2.05 0.01
N GLU A 119 -6.80 -2.16 -0.75
CA GLU A 119 -6.19 -1.02 -1.44
C GLU A 119 -7.13 -0.39 -2.48
N LEU A 120 -7.83 -1.22 -3.26
CA LEU A 120 -8.83 -0.77 -4.26
C LEU A 120 -9.97 0.00 -3.59
N LEU A 121 -10.48 -0.49 -2.46
CA LEU A 121 -11.58 0.16 -1.74
C LEU A 121 -11.12 1.45 -1.04
N THR A 122 -9.87 1.53 -0.61
CA THR A 122 -9.32 2.73 0.02
C THR A 122 -9.07 3.83 -1.00
N CYS A 123 -8.41 3.52 -2.11
CA CYS A 123 -8.17 4.47 -3.20
C CYS A 123 -7.82 3.71 -4.49
N PRO A 124 -8.78 3.56 -5.43
CA PRO A 124 -8.56 2.88 -6.70
C PRO A 124 -7.36 3.42 -7.48
N ARG A 125 -7.22 4.76 -7.52
CA ARG A 125 -6.08 5.41 -8.20
C ARG A 125 -4.74 5.00 -7.60
N ARG A 126 -4.61 4.99 -6.28
CA ARG A 126 -3.37 4.57 -5.62
C ARG A 126 -3.03 3.14 -5.98
N TRP A 127 -4.00 2.23 -5.89
CA TRP A 127 -3.82 0.83 -6.28
C TRP A 127 -3.34 0.72 -7.74
N PHE A 128 -4.01 1.40 -8.67
CA PHE A 128 -3.62 1.38 -10.08
C PHE A 128 -2.18 1.90 -10.27
N MET A 129 -1.84 3.04 -9.69
CA MET A 129 -0.52 3.65 -9.83
C MET A 129 0.58 2.76 -9.26
N THR A 130 0.36 2.14 -8.09
CA THR A 130 1.39 1.31 -7.43
C THR A 130 1.47 -0.11 -8.02
N ARG A 131 0.36 -0.71 -8.42
CA ARG A 131 0.32 -2.11 -8.84
C ARG A 131 0.34 -2.32 -10.35
N ARG A 132 -0.11 -1.35 -11.12
CA ARG A 132 -0.19 -1.43 -12.59
C ARG A 132 0.74 -0.43 -13.29
N ALA A 133 0.90 0.76 -12.78
CA ALA A 133 1.73 1.81 -13.38
C ALA A 133 3.15 1.88 -12.80
N GLY A 134 3.53 1.04 -11.83
CA GLY A 134 4.90 0.92 -11.33
C GLY A 134 5.35 2.06 -10.42
N ALA A 135 4.44 2.90 -9.90
CA ALA A 135 4.81 3.89 -8.91
C ALA A 135 5.20 3.19 -7.60
N SER A 136 6.42 3.42 -7.12
CA SER A 136 6.92 2.83 -5.88
C SER A 136 7.09 3.89 -4.78
N SER A 137 6.72 3.56 -3.56
CA SER A 137 7.11 4.30 -2.36
C SER A 137 8.37 3.67 -1.78
N GLY A 138 9.43 4.45 -1.62
CA GLY A 138 10.75 3.97 -1.23
C GLY A 138 10.95 3.53 0.22
N SER A 139 10.01 2.84 0.86
CA SER A 139 10.14 2.39 2.26
C SER A 139 10.56 0.90 2.37
N ALA A 140 11.70 0.54 1.79
CA ALA A 140 12.14 -0.86 1.75
C ALA A 140 12.56 -1.43 3.13
N PHE A 141 13.16 -0.62 4.04
CA PHE A 141 13.80 -1.16 5.25
C PHE A 141 12.82 -1.67 6.32
N ARG A 142 11.70 -0.97 6.57
CA ARG A 142 10.68 -1.44 7.54
C ARG A 142 9.99 -2.70 7.07
N ALA A 143 9.81 -2.86 5.76
CA ALA A 143 9.33 -4.10 5.18
C ALA A 143 10.33 -5.25 5.42
N SER A 144 11.64 -4.99 5.34
CA SER A 144 12.69 -6.00 5.60
C SER A 144 12.68 -6.50 7.04
N ILE A 145 12.53 -5.59 8.05
CA ILE A 145 12.39 -5.99 9.47
C ILE A 145 11.12 -6.82 9.67
N GLY A 146 9.99 -6.37 9.12
CA GLY A 146 8.74 -7.09 9.17
C GLY A 146 8.86 -8.50 8.60
N SER A 147 9.43 -8.62 7.40
CA SER A 147 9.65 -9.91 6.74
C SER A 147 10.58 -10.84 7.52
N LEU A 148 11.63 -10.29 8.17
CA LEU A 148 12.51 -11.08 9.02
C LEU A 148 11.76 -11.64 10.22
N VAL A 149 10.96 -10.82 10.92
CA VAL A 149 10.15 -11.27 12.06
C VAL A 149 9.13 -12.32 11.62
N HIS A 150 8.42 -12.12 10.50
CA HIS A 150 7.49 -13.11 9.95
C HIS A 150 8.18 -14.44 9.64
N ARG A 151 9.32 -14.40 8.96
CA ARG A 151 10.12 -15.60 8.64
C ARG A 151 10.50 -16.36 9.91
N ILE A 152 11.03 -15.69 10.92
CA ILE A 152 11.41 -16.32 12.20
C ILE A 152 10.19 -16.95 12.88
N CYS A 153 9.04 -16.25 12.88
CA CYS A 153 7.80 -16.76 13.46
C CYS A 153 7.18 -17.93 12.65
N ALA A 154 7.49 -18.04 11.36
CA ALA A 154 7.01 -19.12 10.50
C ALA A 154 7.90 -20.37 10.55
N GLU A 155 9.22 -20.17 10.70
CA GLU A 155 10.20 -21.25 10.76
C GLU A 155 10.17 -21.96 12.12
N ASN A 156 10.60 -23.22 12.16
CA ASN A 156 10.79 -24.02 13.36
C ASN A 156 9.54 -24.27 14.22
N MET A 157 8.34 -24.20 13.64
CA MET A 157 7.10 -24.32 14.41
C MET A 157 6.92 -25.66 15.12
N ASP A 158 7.44 -26.76 14.57
CA ASP A 158 7.41 -28.09 15.21
C ASP A 158 8.32 -28.17 16.46
N GLN A 159 9.33 -27.30 16.53
CA GLN A 159 10.30 -27.23 17.62
C GLN A 159 10.55 -25.77 18.01
N TRP A 160 9.49 -25.01 18.20
CA TRP A 160 9.62 -23.62 18.59
C TRP A 160 10.45 -23.45 19.86
N SER A 161 11.40 -22.55 19.84
CA SER A 161 12.25 -22.19 20.97
C SER A 161 12.56 -20.70 20.93
N LEU A 162 12.10 -19.96 21.92
CA LEU A 162 12.38 -18.52 22.01
C LEU A 162 13.88 -18.18 21.97
N PRO A 163 14.77 -18.88 22.72
CA PRO A 163 16.22 -18.62 22.64
C PRO A 163 16.78 -18.81 21.23
N LYS A 164 16.32 -19.82 20.49
CA LYS A 164 16.72 -20.06 19.10
C LYS A 164 16.22 -18.96 18.19
N ALA A 165 14.97 -18.57 18.28
CA ALA A 165 14.38 -17.50 17.48
C ALA A 165 15.09 -16.15 17.70
N LEU A 166 15.42 -15.83 18.94
CA LEU A 166 16.20 -14.61 19.26
C LEU A 166 17.63 -14.67 18.72
N ALA A 167 18.29 -15.82 18.78
CA ALA A 167 19.63 -16.01 18.21
C ALA A 167 19.61 -15.87 16.67
N GLU A 168 18.60 -16.41 16.01
CA GLU A 168 18.41 -16.25 14.55
C GLU A 168 18.17 -14.78 14.17
N LEU A 169 17.36 -14.05 14.95
CA LEU A 169 17.14 -12.63 14.75
C LEU A 169 18.45 -11.84 14.87
N GLU A 170 19.26 -12.11 15.91
CA GLU A 170 20.54 -11.43 16.11
C GLU A 170 21.54 -11.76 15.01
N ALA A 171 21.59 -13.00 14.54
CA ALA A 171 22.47 -13.42 13.47
C ALA A 171 22.13 -12.75 12.11
N ALA A 172 20.85 -12.58 11.81
CA ALA A 172 20.40 -11.95 10.58
C ALA A 172 20.43 -10.40 10.63
N TRP A 173 20.52 -9.82 11.84
CA TRP A 173 20.38 -8.38 12.05
C TRP A 173 21.42 -7.50 11.34
N PRO A 174 22.73 -7.90 11.24
CA PRO A 174 23.74 -7.11 10.53
C PRO A 174 23.42 -6.87 9.05
N GLU A 175 22.65 -7.76 8.41
CA GLU A 175 22.26 -7.67 6.99
C GLU A 175 21.08 -6.73 6.75
N ILE A 176 20.39 -6.28 7.81
CA ILE A 176 19.27 -5.35 7.69
C ILE A 176 19.79 -3.94 7.40
N GLU A 177 19.43 -3.44 6.23
CA GLU A 177 19.65 -2.04 5.86
C GLU A 177 18.71 -1.13 6.65
N LEU A 178 19.24 -0.15 7.36
CA LEU A 178 18.48 0.84 8.11
C LEU A 178 18.67 2.22 7.48
N SER A 179 17.66 3.07 7.62
CA SER A 179 17.75 4.45 7.14
C SER A 179 18.79 5.28 7.91
N ALA A 180 19.07 4.91 9.16
CA ALA A 180 20.09 5.53 9.98
C ALA A 180 20.66 4.54 11.00
N GLU A 181 21.98 4.50 11.11
CA GLU A 181 22.68 3.54 11.98
C GLU A 181 22.34 3.72 13.47
N TRP A 182 22.04 4.93 13.91
CA TRP A 182 21.66 5.19 15.31
C TRP A 182 20.32 4.52 15.72
N GLN A 183 19.49 4.11 14.76
CA GLN A 183 18.22 3.40 15.02
C GLN A 183 18.44 1.90 15.27
N ARG A 184 19.60 1.33 14.90
CA ARG A 184 19.87 -0.11 14.88
C ARG A 184 19.56 -0.80 16.20
N SER A 185 20.00 -0.23 17.33
CA SER A 185 19.78 -0.82 18.65
C SER A 185 18.31 -0.76 19.09
N ALA A 186 17.61 0.33 18.80
CA ALA A 186 16.21 0.50 19.15
C ALA A 186 15.32 -0.43 18.32
N GLU A 187 15.53 -0.50 17.01
CA GLU A 187 14.73 -1.39 16.12
C GLU A 187 15.03 -2.87 16.43
N LEU A 188 16.27 -3.24 16.82
CA LEU A 188 16.57 -4.59 17.29
C LEU A 188 15.82 -4.94 18.57
N ALA A 189 15.76 -4.02 19.53
CA ALA A 189 15.03 -4.22 20.77
C ALA A 189 13.54 -4.40 20.50
N ASP A 190 12.96 -3.61 19.61
CA ASP A 190 11.56 -3.73 19.18
C ASP A 190 11.29 -5.06 18.45
N ALA A 191 12.20 -5.50 17.58
CA ALA A 191 12.08 -6.79 16.89
C ALA A 191 12.17 -7.97 17.88
N LYS A 192 13.09 -7.92 18.85
CA LYS A 192 13.16 -8.91 19.93
C LYS A 192 11.87 -8.96 20.76
N ALA A 193 11.34 -7.80 21.12
CA ALA A 193 10.08 -7.72 21.84
C ALA A 193 8.91 -8.28 21.02
N ALA A 194 8.92 -8.14 19.69
CA ALA A 194 7.90 -8.76 18.83
C ALA A 194 7.98 -10.29 18.85
N VAL A 195 9.19 -10.87 18.75
CA VAL A 195 9.41 -12.31 18.85
C VAL A 195 9.01 -12.86 20.25
N GLN A 196 9.33 -12.13 21.31
CA GLN A 196 8.93 -12.50 22.67
C GLN A 196 7.39 -12.49 22.85
N ARG A 197 6.72 -11.49 22.27
CA ARG A 197 5.23 -11.45 22.28
C ARG A 197 4.63 -12.61 21.50
N PHE A 198 5.25 -12.98 20.37
CA PHE A 198 4.81 -14.16 19.63
C PHE A 198 4.93 -15.44 20.47
N ASP A 199 6.04 -15.62 21.19
CA ASP A 199 6.22 -16.74 22.12
C ASP A 199 5.12 -16.77 23.18
N GLY A 200 4.88 -15.64 23.86
CA GLY A 200 3.83 -15.54 24.87
C GLY A 200 2.43 -15.85 24.32
N TRP A 201 2.15 -15.41 23.07
CA TRP A 201 0.90 -15.73 22.38
C TRP A 201 0.81 -17.23 22.05
N LEU A 202 1.90 -17.86 21.57
CA LEU A 202 1.93 -19.30 21.27
C LEU A 202 1.62 -20.17 22.50
N GLN A 203 2.13 -19.79 23.68
CA GLN A 203 1.89 -20.56 24.92
C GLN A 203 0.41 -20.56 25.34
N LEU A 204 -0.40 -19.64 24.84
CA LEU A 204 -1.84 -19.57 25.11
C LEU A 204 -2.67 -20.32 24.06
N ARG A 205 -2.03 -20.95 23.04
CA ARG A 205 -2.75 -21.64 21.95
C ARG A 205 -3.22 -23.02 22.37
N ASN A 206 -4.47 -23.30 22.02
CA ASN A 206 -5.10 -24.62 22.18
C ASN A 206 -5.57 -25.22 20.86
N ARG A 207 -5.29 -24.56 19.71
CA ARG A 207 -5.62 -25.05 18.38
C ARG A 207 -4.46 -25.82 17.78
N GLN A 208 -4.78 -26.80 16.93
CA GLN A 208 -3.77 -27.56 16.19
C GLN A 208 -3.19 -26.72 15.07
N LEU A 209 -1.87 -26.60 14.99
CA LEU A 209 -1.21 -26.03 13.83
C LEU A 209 -1.42 -26.94 12.60
N ILE A 210 -1.85 -26.35 11.51
CA ILE A 210 -1.95 -27.02 10.19
C ILE A 210 -0.75 -26.63 9.33
N GLY A 211 -0.35 -25.38 9.34
CA GLY A 211 0.83 -24.90 8.63
C GLY A 211 1.09 -23.41 8.83
N THR A 212 2.29 -23.00 8.45
CA THR A 212 2.73 -21.60 8.36
C THR A 212 3.01 -21.24 6.91
N GLU A 213 2.89 -19.95 6.55
CA GLU A 213 3.05 -19.48 5.17
C GLU A 213 2.24 -20.32 4.17
N VAL A 214 0.99 -20.64 4.56
CA VAL A 214 0.11 -21.52 3.80
C VAL A 214 -0.35 -20.82 2.52
N ARG A 215 0.06 -21.35 1.38
CA ARG A 215 -0.35 -20.82 0.08
C ARG A 215 -1.84 -21.01 -0.16
N VAL A 216 -2.47 -19.96 -0.63
CA VAL A 216 -3.87 -19.98 -1.05
C VAL A 216 -3.97 -19.63 -2.54
N ASP A 217 -4.81 -20.38 -3.24
CA ASP A 217 -5.22 -20.14 -4.64
C ASP A 217 -6.67 -20.60 -4.78
N GLY A 218 -7.60 -19.69 -4.61
CA GLY A 218 -9.03 -20.02 -4.63
C GLY A 218 -9.84 -18.92 -5.29
N THR A 219 -11.12 -19.20 -5.52
CA THR A 219 -12.04 -18.28 -6.19
C THR A 219 -13.15 -17.83 -5.25
N ILE A 220 -13.53 -16.57 -5.36
CA ILE A 220 -14.71 -15.98 -4.72
C ILE A 220 -15.61 -15.48 -5.84
N THR A 221 -16.80 -16.08 -5.96
CA THR A 221 -17.80 -15.69 -6.96
C THR A 221 -18.83 -14.77 -6.33
N VAL A 222 -19.04 -13.63 -6.95
CA VAL A 222 -19.96 -12.57 -6.53
C VAL A 222 -20.75 -12.07 -7.74
N PRO A 223 -21.81 -11.26 -7.58
CA PRO A 223 -22.64 -10.82 -8.70
C PRO A 223 -21.90 -10.19 -9.88
N SER A 224 -20.86 -9.42 -9.62
CA SER A 224 -20.03 -8.81 -10.68
C SER A 224 -19.02 -9.77 -11.32
N GLY A 225 -18.93 -11.03 -10.89
CA GLY A 225 -18.09 -12.07 -11.49
C GLY A 225 -17.22 -12.81 -10.48
N THR A 226 -16.12 -13.40 -10.96
CA THR A 226 -15.24 -14.25 -10.16
C THR A 226 -13.89 -13.55 -9.94
N ALA A 227 -13.48 -13.44 -8.66
CA ALA A 227 -12.14 -13.07 -8.25
C ALA A 227 -11.34 -14.33 -7.96
N ARG A 228 -10.17 -14.47 -8.57
CA ARG A 228 -9.16 -15.44 -8.14
C ARG A 228 -8.25 -14.79 -7.12
N VAL A 229 -8.22 -15.35 -5.94
CA VAL A 229 -7.43 -14.82 -4.82
C VAL A 229 -6.21 -15.70 -4.62
N ARG A 230 -5.03 -15.07 -4.73
CA ARG A 230 -3.75 -15.71 -4.44
C ARG A 230 -3.04 -14.99 -3.31
N GLY A 231 -2.34 -15.75 -2.47
CA GLY A 231 -1.57 -15.19 -1.38
C GLY A 231 -0.98 -16.25 -0.46
N SER A 232 -0.58 -15.82 0.72
CA SER A 232 -0.12 -16.68 1.81
C SER A 232 -0.82 -16.27 3.10
N ILE A 233 -1.25 -17.27 3.87
CA ILE A 233 -1.75 -17.11 5.24
C ILE A 233 -0.56 -17.37 6.17
N ASP A 234 -0.24 -16.42 7.04
CA ASP A 234 0.94 -16.54 7.92
C ASP A 234 0.86 -17.81 8.77
N ARG A 235 -0.34 -18.14 9.28
CA ARG A 235 -0.56 -19.35 10.06
C ARG A 235 -2.01 -19.83 9.93
N LEU A 236 -2.18 -21.10 9.65
CA LEU A 236 -3.47 -21.79 9.60
C LEU A 236 -3.54 -22.80 10.73
N GLU A 237 -4.61 -22.75 11.50
CA GLU A 237 -4.87 -23.63 12.63
C GLU A 237 -6.19 -24.36 12.45
N ARG A 238 -6.44 -25.37 13.27
CA ARG A 238 -7.71 -26.10 13.37
C ARG A 238 -8.14 -26.18 14.82
N ASP A 239 -9.39 -25.89 15.10
CA ASP A 239 -9.96 -26.00 16.43
C ASP A 239 -10.35 -27.45 16.80
N ALA A 240 -10.86 -27.64 18.01
CA ALA A 240 -11.26 -28.96 18.52
C ALA A 240 -12.46 -29.53 17.77
N GLU A 241 -13.30 -28.71 17.20
CA GLU A 241 -14.47 -29.02 16.40
C GLU A 241 -14.11 -29.38 14.95
N GLY A 242 -12.86 -29.21 14.57
CA GLY A 242 -12.32 -29.51 13.24
C GLY A 242 -12.42 -28.36 12.23
N ALA A 243 -12.95 -27.22 12.64
CA ALA A 243 -13.00 -26.03 11.78
C ALA A 243 -11.64 -25.31 11.70
N TYR A 244 -11.37 -24.71 10.55
CA TYR A 244 -10.12 -23.98 10.33
C TYR A 244 -10.18 -22.57 10.92
N TYR A 245 -9.01 -22.06 11.25
CA TYR A 245 -8.84 -20.76 11.86
C TYR A 245 -7.65 -20.02 11.23
N VAL A 246 -7.90 -18.81 10.74
CA VAL A 246 -6.88 -18.00 10.04
C VAL A 246 -6.18 -17.08 11.03
N VAL A 247 -4.86 -17.07 11.04
CA VAL A 247 -4.04 -16.14 11.83
C VAL A 247 -3.14 -15.34 10.90
N ASP A 248 -3.15 -14.04 11.09
CA ASP A 248 -2.29 -13.12 10.36
C ASP A 248 -1.48 -12.27 11.36
N LEU A 249 -0.17 -12.25 11.17
CA LEU A 249 0.77 -11.55 12.04
C LEU A 249 0.99 -10.13 11.54
N LYS A 250 0.99 -9.16 12.42
CA LYS A 250 1.20 -7.75 12.07
C LYS A 250 2.41 -7.18 12.81
N THR A 251 3.38 -6.71 12.04
CA THR A 251 4.60 -6.03 12.53
C THR A 251 4.52 -4.50 12.42
N GLY A 252 3.45 -3.96 11.84
CA GLY A 252 3.17 -2.53 11.81
C GLY A 252 2.65 -2.01 13.15
N THR A 253 2.91 -0.72 13.43
CA THR A 253 2.43 -0.06 14.66
C THR A 253 1.21 0.83 14.45
N SER A 254 0.84 1.11 13.19
CA SER A 254 -0.30 1.97 12.89
C SER A 254 -1.63 1.29 13.23
N GLN A 255 -2.53 2.04 13.84
CA GLN A 255 -3.85 1.60 14.32
C GLN A 255 -4.97 2.51 13.84
N SER A 256 -4.80 3.18 12.67
CA SER A 256 -5.90 3.97 12.10
C SER A 256 -7.08 3.05 11.73
N ASP A 257 -8.29 3.61 11.73
CA ASP A 257 -9.49 2.81 11.48
C ASP A 257 -9.50 2.25 10.05
N GLU A 258 -8.96 2.97 9.08
CA GLU A 258 -8.79 2.49 7.70
C GLU A 258 -7.87 1.26 7.64
N ILE A 259 -6.76 1.28 8.41
CA ILE A 259 -5.83 0.15 8.47
C ILE A 259 -6.49 -1.05 9.16
N LYS A 260 -7.22 -0.83 10.26
CA LYS A 260 -7.96 -1.90 10.95
C LYS A 260 -9.00 -2.53 10.02
N GLN A 261 -9.75 -1.72 9.29
CA GLN A 261 -10.75 -2.21 8.34
C GLN A 261 -10.10 -3.00 7.20
N SER A 262 -9.00 -2.50 6.62
CA SER A 262 -8.23 -3.21 5.60
C SER A 262 -7.71 -4.56 6.10
N HIS A 263 -7.20 -4.63 7.32
CA HIS A 263 -6.74 -5.87 7.95
C HIS A 263 -7.89 -6.86 8.18
N ARG A 264 -9.04 -6.40 8.67
CA ARG A 264 -10.23 -7.24 8.84
C ARG A 264 -10.71 -7.80 7.51
N LEU A 265 -10.69 -6.98 6.46
CA LEU A 265 -11.03 -7.43 5.11
C LEU A 265 -10.03 -8.49 4.63
N GLN A 266 -8.75 -8.30 4.86
CA GLN A 266 -7.71 -9.26 4.46
C GLN A 266 -7.96 -10.64 5.07
N ILE A 267 -8.15 -10.73 6.39
CA ILE A 267 -8.40 -12.02 7.05
C ILE A 267 -9.75 -12.61 6.67
N GLY A 268 -10.76 -11.78 6.41
CA GLY A 268 -12.07 -12.20 5.93
C GLY A 268 -12.00 -12.82 4.53
N VAL A 269 -11.22 -12.22 3.63
CA VAL A 269 -10.95 -12.79 2.30
C VAL A 269 -10.25 -14.14 2.41
N TYR A 270 -9.28 -14.27 3.31
CA TYR A 270 -8.61 -15.56 3.54
C TYR A 270 -9.58 -16.60 4.12
N GLN A 271 -10.47 -16.23 5.04
CA GLN A 271 -11.53 -17.14 5.52
C GLN A 271 -12.39 -17.64 4.35
N ALA A 272 -12.81 -16.74 3.44
CA ALA A 272 -13.62 -17.12 2.27
C ALA A 272 -12.88 -18.09 1.35
N VAL A 273 -11.58 -17.85 1.11
CA VAL A 273 -10.75 -18.72 0.26
C VAL A 273 -10.53 -20.08 0.91
N VAL A 274 -10.26 -20.16 2.21
CA VAL A 274 -10.15 -21.44 2.92
C VAL A 274 -11.47 -22.19 2.89
N ALA A 275 -12.59 -21.50 3.15
CA ALA A 275 -13.93 -22.10 3.11
C ALA A 275 -14.29 -22.68 1.75
N SER A 276 -13.86 -22.04 0.66
CA SER A 276 -14.10 -22.52 -0.71
C SER A 276 -13.14 -23.63 -1.18
N GLY A 277 -12.17 -24.06 -0.34
CA GLY A 277 -11.20 -25.08 -0.71
C GLY A 277 -9.97 -24.55 -1.46
N GLY A 278 -9.67 -23.26 -1.35
CA GLY A 278 -8.51 -22.62 -1.99
C GLY A 278 -7.17 -22.89 -1.30
N VAL A 279 -7.07 -23.90 -0.46
CA VAL A 279 -5.81 -24.40 0.14
C VAL A 279 -5.52 -25.77 -0.38
N GLU A 280 -4.28 -25.98 -0.86
CA GLU A 280 -3.86 -27.28 -1.40
C GLU A 280 -4.06 -28.38 -0.33
N ALA A 281 -4.59 -29.53 -0.77
CA ALA A 281 -4.95 -30.69 0.05
C ALA A 281 -6.07 -30.45 1.07
N ILE A 282 -6.71 -29.26 1.09
CA ILE A 282 -7.88 -28.98 1.93
C ILE A 282 -9.05 -28.67 0.98
N GLY A 283 -10.06 -29.53 0.95
CA GLY A 283 -11.30 -29.25 0.23
C GLY A 283 -12.13 -28.15 0.90
N PRO A 284 -13.32 -27.83 0.34
CA PRO A 284 -14.27 -26.93 0.97
C PRO A 284 -14.53 -27.31 2.41
N THR A 285 -14.47 -26.36 3.35
CA THR A 285 -14.44 -26.65 4.78
C THR A 285 -15.06 -25.51 5.61
N SER A 286 -15.33 -25.79 6.89
CA SER A 286 -15.78 -24.78 7.82
C SER A 286 -14.59 -23.95 8.35
N VAL A 287 -14.82 -22.65 8.53
CA VAL A 287 -13.86 -21.72 9.12
C VAL A 287 -14.54 -21.05 10.33
N SER A 288 -14.01 -21.29 11.52
CA SER A 288 -14.60 -20.79 12.77
C SER A 288 -14.24 -19.32 13.06
N GLY A 289 -13.21 -18.78 12.38
CA GLY A 289 -12.82 -17.38 12.58
C GLY A 289 -11.42 -17.07 12.12
N ALA A 290 -10.99 -15.86 12.49
CA ALA A 290 -9.64 -15.37 12.23
C ALA A 290 -9.16 -14.43 13.33
N GLU A 291 -7.86 -14.19 13.38
CA GLU A 291 -7.28 -13.18 14.27
C GLU A 291 -6.09 -12.47 13.66
N LEU A 292 -5.92 -11.22 14.08
CA LEU A 292 -4.77 -10.38 13.78
C LEU A 292 -3.93 -10.27 15.06
N VAL A 293 -2.68 -10.72 14.97
CA VAL A 293 -1.76 -10.70 16.11
C VAL A 293 -0.75 -9.59 15.93
N HIS A 294 -0.88 -8.51 16.69
CA HIS A 294 -0.03 -7.32 16.57
C HIS A 294 1.26 -7.46 17.38
N LEU A 295 2.30 -8.01 16.78
CA LEU A 295 3.55 -8.37 17.47
C LEU A 295 4.31 -7.16 18.04
N ARG A 296 4.17 -5.96 17.46
CA ARG A 296 4.80 -4.73 17.99
C ARG A 296 3.92 -3.95 18.96
N ILE A 297 2.70 -4.42 19.24
CA ILE A 297 1.74 -3.75 20.13
C ILE A 297 1.37 -4.71 21.26
N GLY A 298 1.60 -4.31 22.51
CA GLY A 298 1.19 -5.08 23.68
C GLY A 298 -0.34 -5.02 23.90
N ALA A 299 -0.90 -6.05 24.51
CA ALA A 299 -2.31 -6.12 24.91
C ALA A 299 -2.69 -5.00 25.90
N GLY A 300 -1.72 -4.49 26.65
CA GLY A 300 -1.83 -3.37 27.57
C GLY A 300 -0.45 -2.79 27.89
N LYS A 301 -0.42 -1.69 28.64
CA LYS A 301 0.83 -1.02 28.99
C LYS A 301 1.72 -1.96 29.82
N GLY A 302 2.89 -2.31 29.29
CA GLY A 302 3.86 -3.20 29.95
C GLY A 302 3.53 -4.70 29.87
N GLN A 303 2.52 -5.12 29.09
CA GLN A 303 2.19 -6.54 28.93
C GLN A 303 3.09 -7.23 27.91
N ALA A 304 3.53 -8.45 28.26
CA ALA A 304 4.36 -9.30 27.41
C ALA A 304 3.60 -9.89 26.21
N ASN A 305 2.27 -10.02 26.31
CA ASN A 305 1.44 -10.56 25.25
C ASN A 305 1.09 -9.52 24.20
N PRO A 306 0.96 -9.91 22.93
CA PRO A 306 0.56 -9.00 21.85
C PRO A 306 -0.92 -8.62 21.98
N LYS A 307 -1.26 -7.47 21.39
CA LYS A 307 -2.67 -7.16 21.10
C LYS A 307 -3.19 -8.12 20.04
N VAL A 308 -4.38 -8.66 20.24
CA VAL A 308 -5.05 -9.54 19.28
C VAL A 308 -6.43 -8.96 18.95
N ASP A 309 -6.72 -8.81 17.67
CA ASP A 309 -8.05 -8.46 17.19
C ASP A 309 -8.70 -9.70 16.57
N TYR A 310 -9.83 -10.11 17.09
CA TYR A 310 -10.56 -11.32 16.68
C TYR A 310 -11.65 -11.01 15.64
N GLN A 311 -11.89 -11.95 14.74
CA GLN A 311 -13.00 -11.95 13.79
C GLN A 311 -13.67 -13.31 13.79
N ASN A 312 -15.00 -13.32 13.93
CA ASN A 312 -15.80 -14.54 13.87
C ASN A 312 -15.75 -15.18 12.47
N GLY A 313 -16.28 -16.40 12.34
CA GLY A 313 -16.51 -17.03 11.04
C GLY A 313 -17.42 -16.17 10.15
N LEU A 314 -17.30 -16.30 8.84
CA LEU A 314 -17.95 -15.39 7.88
C LEU A 314 -19.47 -15.31 8.03
N VAL A 315 -20.12 -16.37 8.47
CA VAL A 315 -21.58 -16.42 8.69
C VAL A 315 -22.00 -15.49 9.84
N ASP A 316 -21.12 -15.31 10.82
CA ASP A 316 -21.38 -14.56 12.06
C ASP A 316 -20.71 -13.19 12.09
N VAL A 317 -20.03 -12.79 11.00
CA VAL A 317 -19.39 -11.48 10.93
C VAL A 317 -20.46 -10.42 10.66
N PRO A 318 -20.69 -9.50 11.62
CA PRO A 318 -21.68 -8.43 11.41
C PRO A 318 -21.26 -7.53 10.25
N TRP A 319 -22.25 -7.05 9.52
CA TRP A 319 -22.02 -5.99 8.55
C TRP A 319 -21.52 -4.75 9.28
N PRO A 320 -20.45 -4.10 8.80
CA PRO A 320 -20.07 -2.79 9.32
C PRO A 320 -21.22 -1.79 9.12
N ASP A 321 -21.43 -0.89 10.07
CA ASP A 321 -22.54 0.09 10.04
C ASP A 321 -22.56 0.94 8.76
N GLU A 322 -21.41 1.11 8.11
CA GLU A 322 -21.24 1.89 6.88
C GLU A 322 -21.24 1.02 5.60
N ALA A 323 -21.35 -0.30 5.72
CA ALA A 323 -21.31 -1.19 4.56
C ALA A 323 -22.71 -1.35 3.96
N GLU A 324 -22.87 -0.94 2.71
CA GLU A 324 -24.06 -1.22 1.94
C GLU A 324 -24.17 -2.71 1.60
N ALA A 325 -25.31 -3.30 1.90
CA ALA A 325 -25.62 -4.64 1.48
C ALA A 325 -25.69 -4.70 -0.06
N VAL A 326 -25.08 -5.72 -0.64
CA VAL A 326 -25.13 -5.97 -2.09
C VAL A 326 -25.98 -7.21 -2.32
N ASP A 327 -27.02 -7.06 -3.14
CA ASP A 327 -27.89 -8.18 -3.49
C ASP A 327 -27.05 -9.33 -4.09
N GLY A 328 -27.26 -10.53 -3.57
CA GLY A 328 -26.52 -11.72 -3.98
C GLY A 328 -25.19 -11.94 -3.27
N CYS A 329 -24.80 -11.08 -2.32
CA CYS A 329 -23.67 -11.31 -1.42
C CYS A 329 -24.17 -11.73 -0.03
N CYS A 330 -23.61 -12.81 0.52
CA CYS A 330 -24.01 -13.36 1.83
C CYS A 330 -23.42 -12.57 3.01
N ASN A 331 -22.32 -11.87 2.79
CA ASN A 331 -21.61 -11.14 3.84
C ASN A 331 -20.85 -9.93 3.26
N TRP A 332 -20.36 -9.06 4.15
CA TRP A 332 -19.66 -7.84 3.74
C TRP A 332 -18.31 -8.09 3.03
N ILE A 333 -17.69 -9.25 3.23
CA ILE A 333 -16.48 -9.65 2.52
C ILE A 333 -16.77 -9.86 1.05
N GLU A 334 -17.83 -10.60 0.73
CA GLU A 334 -18.29 -10.81 -0.65
C GLU A 334 -18.69 -9.49 -1.31
N ALA A 335 -19.41 -8.62 -0.59
CA ALA A 335 -19.76 -7.29 -1.07
C ALA A 335 -18.52 -6.42 -1.35
N SER A 336 -17.48 -6.54 -0.52
CA SER A 336 -16.21 -5.85 -0.72
C SER A 336 -15.46 -6.37 -1.96
N VAL A 337 -15.46 -7.69 -2.17
CA VAL A 337 -14.91 -8.32 -3.38
C VAL A 337 -15.68 -7.87 -4.62
N ASP A 338 -17.01 -7.85 -4.56
CA ASP A 338 -17.88 -7.40 -5.64
C ASP A 338 -17.59 -5.96 -6.05
N ARG A 339 -17.47 -5.07 -5.07
CA ARG A 339 -17.12 -3.66 -5.30
C ARG A 339 -15.73 -3.54 -5.92
N ALA A 340 -14.72 -4.28 -5.44
CA ALA A 340 -13.38 -4.28 -6.02
C ALA A 340 -13.37 -4.77 -7.47
N LEU A 341 -14.14 -5.83 -7.78
CA LEU A 341 -14.29 -6.33 -9.16
C LEU A 341 -14.95 -5.30 -10.07
N ARG A 342 -16.00 -4.60 -9.60
CA ARG A 342 -16.64 -3.52 -10.37
C ARG A 342 -15.64 -2.42 -10.72
N ILE A 343 -14.81 -2.00 -9.77
CA ILE A 343 -13.76 -0.98 -10.01
C ILE A 343 -12.79 -1.47 -11.09
N VAL A 344 -12.28 -2.68 -10.98
CA VAL A 344 -11.33 -3.20 -11.97
C VAL A 344 -11.98 -3.36 -13.34
N ARG A 345 -13.23 -3.83 -13.41
CA ARG A 345 -13.97 -4.03 -14.66
C ARG A 345 -14.39 -2.74 -15.33
N SER A 346 -14.68 -1.69 -14.57
CA SER A 346 -14.98 -0.37 -15.12
C SER A 346 -13.76 0.23 -15.83
N GLY A 347 -12.55 -0.16 -15.44
CA GLY A 347 -11.31 0.49 -15.89
C GLY A 347 -11.15 1.92 -15.36
N GLU A 348 -12.05 2.37 -14.49
CA GLU A 348 -12.03 3.69 -13.88
C GLU A 348 -11.43 3.58 -12.46
N TYR A 349 -10.39 4.36 -12.22
CA TYR A 349 -9.67 4.35 -10.94
C TYR A 349 -9.72 5.74 -10.29
N PRO A 350 -10.87 6.12 -9.69
CA PRO A 350 -11.02 7.44 -9.07
C PRO A 350 -10.05 7.62 -7.90
N ALA A 351 -9.62 8.85 -7.69
CA ALA A 351 -8.84 9.23 -6.53
C ALA A 351 -9.76 9.51 -5.35
N ILE A 352 -9.47 8.87 -4.21
CA ILE A 352 -10.21 9.07 -2.96
C ILE A 352 -9.24 9.62 -1.92
N ALA A 353 -9.53 10.82 -1.39
CA ALA A 353 -8.75 11.41 -0.32
C ALA A 353 -8.90 10.59 0.97
N ASN A 354 -7.77 10.22 1.56
CA ASN A 354 -7.70 9.45 2.80
C ASN A 354 -6.43 9.81 3.59
N ARG A 355 -6.29 9.32 4.82
CA ARG A 355 -5.14 9.61 5.69
C ARG A 355 -3.79 9.13 5.10
N GLY A 356 -3.79 8.14 4.22
CA GLY A 356 -2.59 7.64 3.55
C GLY A 356 -2.09 8.52 2.40
N CYS A 357 -2.79 9.63 2.07
CA CYS A 357 -2.39 10.53 0.97
C CYS A 357 -1.03 11.20 1.21
N GLY A 358 -0.63 11.42 2.48
CA GLY A 358 0.67 11.99 2.83
C GLY A 358 1.86 11.18 2.29
N HIS A 359 1.72 9.86 2.26
CA HIS A 359 2.77 8.92 1.81
C HIS A 359 2.47 8.29 0.45
N CYS A 360 1.51 8.83 -0.29
CA CYS A 360 1.13 8.28 -1.58
C CYS A 360 2.17 8.63 -2.65
N PRO A 361 2.77 7.64 -3.35
CA PRO A 361 3.75 7.92 -4.40
C PRO A 361 3.14 8.64 -5.61
N ALA A 362 1.80 8.63 -5.73
CA ALA A 362 1.06 9.34 -6.78
C ALA A 362 0.44 10.66 -6.26
N ARG A 363 0.95 11.23 -5.16
CA ARG A 363 0.42 12.46 -4.55
C ARG A 363 0.55 13.66 -5.48
N ALA A 364 1.70 13.79 -6.14
CA ALA A 364 1.92 14.82 -7.14
C ALA A 364 0.93 14.64 -8.30
N GLY A 365 0.15 15.67 -8.61
CA GLY A 365 -0.90 15.61 -9.64
C GLY A 365 -2.11 14.73 -9.29
N CYS A 366 -2.35 14.46 -8.00
CA CYS A 366 -3.54 13.73 -7.58
C CYS A 366 -4.78 14.65 -7.58
N PRO A 367 -5.82 14.37 -8.37
CA PRO A 367 -7.00 15.24 -8.49
C PRO A 367 -7.79 15.37 -7.17
N ALA A 368 -7.66 14.41 -6.25
CA ALA A 368 -8.31 14.51 -4.93
C ALA A 368 -7.61 15.50 -3.97
N LEU A 369 -6.41 15.95 -4.29
CA LEU A 369 -5.62 16.85 -3.45
C LEU A 369 -5.38 18.22 -4.10
N VAL A 370 -5.78 18.41 -5.34
CA VAL A 370 -5.79 19.74 -5.98
C VAL A 370 -6.87 20.57 -5.30
N PRO A 371 -6.58 21.77 -4.78
CA PRO A 371 -7.62 22.66 -4.28
C PRO A 371 -8.62 22.91 -5.42
N MET A 372 -9.89 22.59 -5.20
CA MET A 372 -10.91 23.00 -6.16
C MET A 372 -10.96 24.53 -6.17
N ASP A 373 -10.81 25.12 -7.34
CA ASP A 373 -10.96 26.55 -7.55
C ASP A 373 -12.32 26.96 -6.92
N PRO A 374 -12.34 27.93 -5.99
CA PRO A 374 -13.59 28.36 -5.35
C PRO A 374 -14.66 28.80 -6.35
N ALA A 375 -14.29 29.15 -7.59
CA ALA A 375 -15.21 29.49 -8.67
C ALA A 375 -16.00 28.27 -9.20
N THR A 376 -15.46 27.04 -9.10
CA THR A 376 -16.14 25.81 -9.56
C THR A 376 -16.84 25.04 -8.45
N ALA A 377 -16.63 25.39 -7.18
CA ALA A 377 -17.23 24.73 -6.03
C ALA A 377 -18.74 24.94 -5.87
N GLY A 378 -19.35 25.77 -6.71
CA GLY A 378 -20.78 26.14 -6.64
C GLY A 378 -21.76 25.22 -7.35
N SER A 379 -21.32 24.36 -8.28
CA SER A 379 -22.25 23.63 -9.17
C SER A 379 -22.40 22.13 -8.90
N ASP A 380 -21.58 21.50 -8.06
CA ASP A 380 -21.57 20.03 -7.92
C ASP A 380 -21.78 19.50 -6.48
N ARG A 381 -22.51 20.24 -5.63
CA ARG A 381 -22.91 19.73 -4.29
C ARG A 381 -24.02 18.68 -4.31
N ARG A 382 -24.37 18.10 -5.46
CA ARG A 382 -25.46 17.10 -5.58
C ARG A 382 -25.04 15.82 -6.29
N ARG A 383 -23.79 15.44 -6.29
CA ARG A 383 -23.38 14.07 -6.62
C ARG A 383 -22.56 13.51 -5.47
N ASN A 384 -23.19 13.40 -4.32
CA ASN A 384 -22.79 12.41 -3.34
C ASN A 384 -23.38 11.07 -3.81
N VAL A 385 -22.52 10.24 -4.25
CA VAL A 385 -22.24 8.85 -3.92
C VAL A 385 -23.42 8.05 -3.40
N PRO A 386 -23.76 6.99 -4.07
CA PRO A 386 -24.16 5.81 -3.30
C PRO A 386 -22.95 5.01 -2.86
#